data_665730eddfaf922754179eb28b71c94e
#
_entry.id   665730eddfaf922754179eb28b71c94e
#
_cell.length_a   1.000
_cell.length_b   1.000
_cell.length_c   1.000
_cell.angle_alpha   90.00
_cell.angle_beta   90.00
_cell.angle_gamma   90.00
#
_symmetry.space_group_name_H-M   'P 1'
#
loop_
_entity.id
_entity.type
_entity.pdbx_description
1 polymer ?
#
loop_
_entity_poly.entity_id
_entity_poly.type
_entity_poly.pdbx_seq_one_letter_code
_entity_poly.pdbx_strand_id
1 'polypeptide(L)'
;QMCIRDRFEKPFLKYLEEMELVCDLDAVPEGTVVFPYEPLLRVQGPLIQCQLLESHILNVANFQTLIATKAARICIATKGKPVLEFGLRRAQGSDGALAASRAAYVGGCVATSNVLAGKHYGIPVRGTMGHSWVMSFDNEREAFATYAKVMPNNTVLLVDTYSTLRGVQNAIEVGRELRAQGHELAGIRLDSGDLAYLSVEARRMLDENGFQDTKILASNDLDEFVVDSLQLQQAQIDAWGIGTKLVTAYDQPALDGVYKMGAIRDPGKDWHYKIKIAEQSNKLTTPGIQQVRRYRQNGHYAADMIYDVQQGFEIPCTMVDPFDITRQRHFESEANWEDLLQPVFRQGKAVQELPSLNSIRERVCLLYTSPSPRDLMRS
;
A
#
# COMPACT_ATOMS: atom_id res chain seq x y z
N GLN A 1 21.02 -4.46 -22.32
CA GLN A 1 20.45 -5.44 -23.27
C GLN A 1 21.43 -5.82 -24.38
N MET A 2 22.25 -4.90 -24.93
CA MET A 2 23.23 -5.25 -25.98
C MET A 2 24.30 -6.24 -25.52
N CYS A 3 24.80 -6.15 -24.29
CA CYS A 3 25.84 -7.06 -23.78
C CYS A 3 25.39 -8.49 -23.49
N ILE A 4 24.09 -8.77 -23.50
CA ILE A 4 23.54 -10.09 -23.17
C ILE A 4 23.43 -10.98 -24.42
N ARG A 5 23.06 -10.43 -25.59
CA ARG A 5 22.87 -11.19 -26.82
C ARG A 5 24.12 -11.95 -27.29
N ASP A 6 25.29 -11.37 -27.07
CA ASP A 6 26.57 -11.96 -27.53
C ASP A 6 27.14 -13.00 -26.56
N ARG A 7 26.50 -13.21 -25.39
CA ARG A 7 26.98 -14.10 -24.33
C ARG A 7 26.22 -15.43 -24.23
N PHE A 8 25.05 -15.52 -24.84
CA PHE A 8 24.23 -16.74 -24.79
C PHE A 8 24.31 -17.48 -26.12
N GLU A 9 24.38 -18.81 -26.03
CA GLU A 9 24.36 -19.68 -27.18
C GLU A 9 23.01 -19.62 -27.90
N LYS A 10 23.03 -19.75 -29.24
CA LYS A 10 21.83 -19.72 -30.09
C LYS A 10 20.74 -20.70 -29.65
N PRO A 11 21.03 -21.94 -29.23
CA PRO A 11 20.00 -22.85 -28.75
C PRO A 11 19.22 -22.33 -27.54
N PHE A 12 19.91 -21.64 -26.61
CA PHE A 12 19.27 -21.07 -25.43
C PHE A 12 18.39 -19.86 -25.79
N LEU A 13 18.85 -19.01 -26.71
CA LEU A 13 18.04 -17.88 -27.18
C LEU A 13 16.77 -18.37 -27.89
N LYS A 14 16.89 -19.43 -28.70
CA LYS A 14 15.75 -20.07 -29.33
C LYS A 14 14.77 -20.66 -28.31
N TYR A 15 15.29 -21.34 -27.28
CA TYR A 15 14.46 -21.82 -26.16
C TYR A 15 13.65 -20.68 -25.50
N LEU A 16 14.29 -19.53 -25.25
CA LEU A 16 13.61 -18.38 -24.65
C LEU A 16 12.54 -17.77 -25.57
N GLU A 17 12.78 -17.77 -26.88
CA GLU A 17 11.83 -17.24 -27.88
C GLU A 17 10.59 -18.14 -28.00
N GLU A 18 10.77 -19.45 -27.92
CA GLU A 18 9.71 -20.47 -28.06
C GLU A 18 9.10 -20.87 -26.71
N MET A 19 9.61 -20.33 -25.60
CA MET A 19 9.19 -20.74 -24.26
C MET A 19 7.75 -20.32 -23.94
N GLU A 20 6.90 -21.29 -23.69
CA GLU A 20 5.60 -21.10 -23.07
C GLU A 20 5.70 -21.29 -21.56
N LEU A 21 5.09 -20.39 -20.80
CA LEU A 21 5.04 -20.52 -19.34
C LEU A 21 4.13 -21.70 -18.96
N VAL A 22 4.70 -22.66 -18.22
CA VAL A 22 3.98 -23.83 -17.70
C VAL A 22 4.08 -23.98 -16.19
N CYS A 23 4.50 -22.92 -15.50
CA CYS A 23 4.58 -22.93 -14.03
C CYS A 23 3.17 -22.88 -13.40
N ASP A 24 3.04 -23.58 -12.29
CA ASP A 24 1.99 -23.38 -11.31
C ASP A 24 2.41 -22.30 -10.33
N LEU A 25 1.48 -21.45 -9.94
CA LEU A 25 1.71 -20.40 -8.96
C LEU A 25 0.56 -20.37 -7.97
N ASP A 26 0.93 -20.48 -6.69
CA ASP A 26 0.04 -20.24 -5.56
C ASP A 26 0.47 -18.96 -4.87
N ALA A 27 -0.47 -18.13 -4.45
CA ALA A 27 -0.18 -16.86 -3.81
C ALA A 27 -1.17 -16.57 -2.68
N VAL A 28 -0.70 -15.81 -1.71
CA VAL A 28 -1.58 -15.18 -0.71
C VAL A 28 -2.47 -14.18 -1.44
N PRO A 29 -3.81 -14.19 -1.24
CA PRO A 29 -4.71 -13.22 -1.85
C PRO A 29 -4.29 -11.79 -1.56
N GLU A 30 -4.26 -10.95 -2.59
CA GLU A 30 -3.86 -9.55 -2.45
C GLU A 30 -4.73 -8.83 -1.42
N GLY A 31 -4.09 -7.98 -0.61
CA GLY A 31 -4.75 -7.29 0.50
C GLY A 31 -4.75 -8.07 1.82
N THR A 32 -4.19 -9.27 1.86
CA THR A 32 -4.02 -10.03 3.10
C THR A 32 -2.83 -9.50 3.91
N VAL A 33 -3.02 -9.27 5.19
CA VAL A 33 -1.92 -8.96 6.12
C VAL A 33 -1.11 -10.22 6.36
N VAL A 34 0.21 -10.14 6.20
CA VAL A 34 1.17 -11.23 6.35
C VAL A 34 2.27 -10.86 7.34
N PHE A 35 2.97 -11.86 7.86
CA PHE A 35 3.98 -11.69 8.88
C PHE A 35 5.38 -12.13 8.37
N PRO A 36 6.46 -11.73 9.05
CA PRO A 36 7.81 -12.15 8.69
C PRO A 36 7.94 -13.67 8.59
N TYR A 37 8.76 -14.11 7.63
CA TYR A 37 9.09 -15.52 7.33
C TYR A 37 7.99 -16.35 6.68
N GLU A 38 6.80 -15.81 6.46
CA GLU A 38 5.74 -16.49 5.71
C GLU A 38 6.02 -16.51 4.22
N PRO A 39 5.81 -17.65 3.53
CA PRO A 39 5.82 -17.69 2.07
C PRO A 39 4.60 -16.94 1.52
N LEU A 40 4.85 -15.90 0.71
CA LEU A 40 3.81 -15.11 0.06
C LEU A 40 3.37 -15.71 -1.27
N LEU A 41 4.31 -16.40 -1.93
CA LEU A 41 4.14 -17.03 -3.23
C LEU A 41 4.89 -18.36 -3.24
N ARG A 42 4.33 -19.32 -3.96
CA ARG A 42 4.98 -20.59 -4.27
C ARG A 42 4.91 -20.81 -5.77
N VAL A 43 6.07 -20.95 -6.40
CA VAL A 43 6.19 -21.25 -7.83
C VAL A 43 6.70 -22.67 -8.00
N GLN A 44 6.01 -23.47 -8.81
CA GLN A 44 6.38 -24.84 -9.11
C GLN A 44 6.37 -25.05 -10.62
N GLY A 45 7.48 -25.53 -11.18
CA GLY A 45 7.61 -25.75 -12.63
C GLY A 45 9.03 -26.05 -13.05
N PRO A 46 9.34 -26.00 -14.37
CA PRO A 46 10.69 -26.16 -14.89
C PRO A 46 11.66 -25.18 -14.24
N LEU A 47 12.83 -25.68 -13.81
CA LEU A 47 13.81 -24.90 -13.07
C LEU A 47 14.18 -23.57 -13.75
N ILE A 48 14.40 -23.59 -15.08
CA ILE A 48 14.75 -22.38 -15.83
C ILE A 48 13.63 -21.34 -15.73
N GLN A 49 12.37 -21.73 -15.90
CA GLN A 49 11.23 -20.81 -15.80
C GLN A 49 11.09 -20.25 -14.38
N CYS A 50 11.17 -21.11 -13.37
CA CYS A 50 11.12 -20.66 -11.98
C CYS A 50 12.22 -19.62 -11.67
N GLN A 51 13.45 -19.80 -12.20
CA GLN A 51 14.54 -18.86 -11.97
C GLN A 51 14.37 -17.53 -12.74
N LEU A 52 13.81 -17.57 -13.94
CA LEU A 52 13.52 -16.35 -14.72
C LEU A 52 12.46 -15.46 -14.06
N LEU A 53 11.53 -16.03 -13.32
CA LEU A 53 10.47 -15.29 -12.63
C LEU A 53 10.94 -14.56 -11.37
N GLU A 54 12.06 -14.96 -10.76
CA GLU A 54 12.55 -14.47 -9.46
C GLU A 54 12.55 -12.94 -9.37
N SER A 55 13.35 -12.28 -10.20
CA SER A 55 13.54 -10.83 -10.09
C SER A 55 12.27 -10.04 -10.32
N HIS A 56 11.44 -10.50 -11.26
CA HIS A 56 10.18 -9.82 -11.57
C HIS A 56 9.17 -9.95 -10.43
N ILE A 57 8.99 -11.16 -9.91
CA ILE A 57 8.09 -11.42 -8.76
C ILE A 57 8.53 -10.61 -7.55
N LEU A 58 9.82 -10.64 -7.21
CA LEU A 58 10.32 -9.90 -6.06
C LEU A 58 10.16 -8.39 -6.21
N ASN A 59 10.44 -7.85 -7.40
CA ASN A 59 10.30 -6.42 -7.65
C ASN A 59 8.84 -5.97 -7.44
N VAL A 60 7.88 -6.66 -8.05
CA VAL A 60 6.46 -6.31 -7.96
C VAL A 60 5.92 -6.51 -6.54
N ALA A 61 6.17 -7.68 -5.95
CA ALA A 61 5.64 -8.03 -4.63
C ALA A 61 6.23 -7.13 -3.54
N ASN A 62 7.54 -6.94 -3.50
CA ASN A 62 8.20 -6.15 -2.47
C ASN A 62 7.77 -4.69 -2.51
N PHE A 63 7.81 -4.05 -3.67
CA PHE A 63 7.50 -2.63 -3.79
C PHE A 63 6.05 -2.33 -3.44
N GLN A 64 5.10 -3.05 -4.03
CA GLN A 64 3.68 -2.78 -3.77
C GLN A 64 3.27 -3.13 -2.34
N THR A 65 3.79 -4.21 -1.76
CA THR A 65 3.56 -4.55 -0.34
C THR A 65 4.07 -3.46 0.58
N LEU A 66 5.27 -2.94 0.31
CA LEU A 66 5.88 -1.88 1.11
C LEU A 66 5.05 -0.59 1.08
N ILE A 67 4.63 -0.13 -0.11
CA ILE A 67 3.81 1.07 -0.26
C ILE A 67 2.42 0.88 0.34
N ALA A 68 1.76 -0.27 0.14
CA ALA A 68 0.46 -0.56 0.74
C ALA A 68 0.55 -0.57 2.28
N THR A 69 1.62 -1.14 2.84
CA THR A 69 1.87 -1.15 4.28
C THR A 69 2.07 0.26 4.82
N LYS A 70 2.87 1.10 4.14
CA LYS A 70 3.06 2.52 4.52
C LYS A 70 1.74 3.29 4.45
N ALA A 71 0.95 3.09 3.39
CA ALA A 71 -0.37 3.69 3.26
C ALA A 71 -1.31 3.28 4.39
N ALA A 72 -1.37 1.99 4.74
CA ALA A 72 -2.19 1.48 5.83
C ALA A 72 -1.81 2.11 7.19
N ARG A 73 -0.51 2.21 7.51
CA ARG A 73 -0.02 2.87 8.73
C ARG A 73 -0.46 4.33 8.80
N ILE A 74 -0.32 5.06 7.69
CA ILE A 74 -0.77 6.45 7.59
C ILE A 74 -2.29 6.54 7.79
N CYS A 75 -3.07 5.70 7.10
CA CYS A 75 -4.53 5.70 7.22
C CYS A 75 -5.02 5.36 8.64
N ILE A 76 -4.34 4.47 9.35
CA ILE A 76 -4.62 4.19 10.76
C ILE A 76 -4.36 5.44 11.62
N ALA A 77 -3.23 6.12 11.41
CA ALA A 77 -2.86 7.33 12.15
C ALA A 77 -3.87 8.47 11.94
N THR A 78 -4.54 8.54 10.79
CA THR A 78 -5.54 9.59 10.52
C THR A 78 -6.87 9.40 11.25
N LYS A 79 -7.08 8.28 11.95
CA LYS A 79 -8.31 7.96 12.70
C LYS A 79 -9.59 8.12 11.87
N GLY A 80 -9.54 7.63 10.63
CA GLY A 80 -10.69 7.63 9.72
C GLY A 80 -10.83 8.87 8.84
N LYS A 81 -9.98 9.89 8.98
CA LYS A 81 -9.95 11.03 8.05
C LYS A 81 -9.32 10.62 6.72
N PRO A 82 -9.85 11.08 5.57
CA PRO A 82 -9.39 10.65 4.25
C PRO A 82 -7.93 11.03 3.96
N VAL A 83 -7.21 10.10 3.35
CA VAL A 83 -5.85 10.28 2.83
C VAL A 83 -5.87 10.28 1.31
N LEU A 84 -5.26 11.29 0.70
CA LEU A 84 -5.10 11.48 -0.73
C LEU A 84 -3.62 11.23 -1.09
N GLU A 85 -3.35 10.37 -2.08
CA GLU A 85 -2.01 10.11 -2.55
C GLU A 85 -1.54 11.23 -3.50
N PHE A 86 -0.51 11.98 -3.13
CA PHE A 86 0.05 13.13 -3.87
C PHE A 86 1.52 12.93 -4.28
N GLY A 87 1.97 11.69 -4.44
CA GLY A 87 3.38 11.35 -4.58
C GLY A 87 3.92 11.25 -6.01
N LEU A 88 3.09 11.34 -7.07
CA LEU A 88 3.51 11.13 -8.47
C LEU A 88 4.87 11.78 -8.81
N ARG A 89 5.07 13.06 -8.48
CA ARG A 89 6.29 13.82 -8.80
C ARG A 89 7.52 13.42 -7.97
N ARG A 90 7.38 12.54 -6.98
CA ARG A 90 8.43 12.11 -6.04
C ARG A 90 8.76 10.62 -6.15
N ALA A 91 7.96 9.86 -6.88
CA ALA A 91 8.19 8.43 -7.09
C ALA A 91 9.40 8.17 -7.99
N GLN A 92 9.97 6.98 -7.89
CA GLN A 92 11.08 6.53 -8.70
C GLN A 92 10.59 6.00 -10.05
N GLY A 93 10.52 6.89 -11.03
CA GLY A 93 10.03 6.61 -12.37
C GLY A 93 8.50 6.66 -12.50
N SER A 94 8.02 6.73 -13.73
CA SER A 94 6.59 6.86 -14.06
C SER A 94 5.82 5.57 -13.78
N ASP A 95 6.42 4.43 -14.02
CA ASP A 95 5.91 3.09 -13.71
C ASP A 95 5.86 2.84 -12.20
N GLY A 96 6.92 3.24 -11.47
CA GLY A 96 6.94 3.26 -10.01
C GLY A 96 5.83 4.14 -9.43
N ALA A 97 5.58 5.32 -10.02
CA ALA A 97 4.47 6.18 -9.60
C ALA A 97 3.10 5.52 -9.81
N LEU A 98 2.91 4.83 -10.93
CA LEU A 98 1.67 4.12 -11.24
C LEU A 98 1.41 2.97 -10.24
N ALA A 99 2.45 2.15 -10.00
CA ALA A 99 2.41 1.06 -9.04
C ALA A 99 2.20 1.57 -7.59
N ALA A 100 2.86 2.67 -7.20
CA ALA A 100 2.68 3.29 -5.89
C ALA A 100 1.27 3.83 -5.68
N SER A 101 0.67 4.51 -6.67
CA SER A 101 -0.71 5.00 -6.57
C SER A 101 -1.70 3.85 -6.38
N ARG A 102 -1.51 2.73 -7.11
CA ARG A 102 -2.32 1.52 -6.95
C ARG A 102 -2.17 0.93 -5.55
N ALA A 103 -0.94 0.73 -5.10
CA ALA A 103 -0.64 0.15 -3.79
C ALA A 103 -1.13 1.04 -2.64
N ALA A 104 -1.01 2.37 -2.75
CA ALA A 104 -1.53 3.31 -1.77
C ALA A 104 -3.06 3.24 -1.66
N TYR A 105 -3.77 3.08 -2.78
CA TYR A 105 -5.23 2.89 -2.77
C TYR A 105 -5.62 1.57 -2.09
N VAL A 106 -4.91 0.47 -2.39
CA VAL A 106 -5.07 -0.82 -1.69
C VAL A 106 -4.85 -0.64 -0.19
N GLY A 107 -3.81 0.10 0.22
CA GLY A 107 -3.47 0.37 1.62
C GLY A 107 -4.44 1.32 2.36
N GLY A 108 -5.47 1.86 1.69
CA GLY A 108 -6.52 2.64 2.34
C GLY A 108 -6.68 4.09 1.86
N CYS A 109 -5.77 4.65 1.06
CA CYS A 109 -5.95 5.97 0.46
C CYS A 109 -7.27 6.02 -0.33
N VAL A 110 -7.97 7.15 -0.29
CA VAL A 110 -9.29 7.26 -0.92
C VAL A 110 -9.23 7.78 -2.36
N ALA A 111 -8.13 8.39 -2.75
CA ALA A 111 -7.93 8.97 -4.08
C ALA A 111 -6.45 9.19 -4.37
N THR A 112 -6.12 9.46 -5.63
CA THR A 112 -4.78 9.82 -6.08
C THR A 112 -4.80 11.09 -6.93
N SER A 113 -3.69 11.83 -6.96
CA SER A 113 -3.48 12.91 -7.95
C SER A 113 -2.96 12.38 -9.30
N ASN A 114 -2.63 11.09 -9.40
CA ASN A 114 -2.14 10.45 -10.61
C ASN A 114 -3.29 10.09 -11.56
N VAL A 115 -3.53 10.96 -12.54
CA VAL A 115 -4.62 10.80 -13.53
C VAL A 115 -4.47 9.49 -14.31
N LEU A 116 -3.24 9.06 -14.61
CA LEU A 116 -2.98 7.81 -15.32
C LEU A 116 -3.40 6.60 -14.47
N ALA A 117 -3.10 6.61 -13.18
CA ALA A 117 -3.55 5.57 -12.24
C ALA A 117 -5.08 5.55 -12.13
N GLY A 118 -5.71 6.73 -12.07
CA GLY A 118 -7.19 6.82 -12.11
C GLY A 118 -7.77 6.18 -13.36
N LYS A 119 -7.18 6.45 -14.53
CA LYS A 119 -7.63 5.88 -15.80
C LYS A 119 -7.44 4.35 -15.88
N HIS A 120 -6.29 3.85 -15.42
CA HIS A 120 -5.96 2.43 -15.52
C HIS A 120 -6.68 1.55 -14.49
N TYR A 121 -6.82 2.04 -13.25
CA TYR A 121 -7.30 1.24 -12.13
C TYR A 121 -8.67 1.66 -11.59
N GLY A 122 -9.29 2.70 -12.16
CA GLY A 122 -10.57 3.21 -11.67
C GLY A 122 -10.47 3.91 -10.31
N ILE A 123 -9.27 4.34 -9.89
CA ILE A 123 -9.06 5.05 -8.63
C ILE A 123 -9.62 6.46 -8.74
N PRO A 124 -10.39 6.96 -7.77
CA PRO A 124 -10.85 8.34 -7.76
C PRO A 124 -9.69 9.34 -7.88
N VAL A 125 -9.80 10.28 -8.81
CA VAL A 125 -8.79 11.32 -9.00
C VAL A 125 -9.20 12.56 -8.23
N ARG A 126 -8.28 13.07 -7.41
CA ARG A 126 -8.42 14.31 -6.64
C ARG A 126 -7.11 15.08 -6.64
N GLY A 127 -7.22 16.38 -6.63
CA GLY A 127 -6.08 17.29 -6.60
C GLY A 127 -6.54 18.71 -6.36
N THR A 128 -5.56 19.59 -6.17
CA THR A 128 -5.78 21.03 -6.00
C THR A 128 -4.79 21.77 -6.91
N MET A 129 -4.93 23.09 -7.01
CA MET A 129 -3.91 23.93 -7.65
C MET A 129 -2.56 23.81 -6.92
N GLY A 130 -1.47 24.13 -7.61
CA GLY A 130 -0.15 24.28 -7.01
C GLY A 130 0.22 25.76 -6.81
N HIS A 131 1.27 26.03 -6.03
CA HIS A 131 1.78 27.40 -5.82
C HIS A 131 2.10 28.12 -7.13
N SER A 132 2.61 27.42 -8.15
CA SER A 132 2.90 27.98 -9.47
C SER A 132 1.67 28.55 -10.17
N TRP A 133 0.48 27.99 -9.93
CA TRP A 133 -0.77 28.56 -10.42
C TRP A 133 -1.03 29.93 -9.77
N VAL A 134 -0.94 30.01 -8.45
CA VAL A 134 -1.16 31.27 -7.71
C VAL A 134 -0.15 32.33 -8.17
N MET A 135 1.12 31.96 -8.31
CA MET A 135 2.21 32.84 -8.76
C MET A 135 2.10 33.29 -10.22
N SER A 136 1.25 32.67 -11.03
CA SER A 136 1.03 33.09 -12.43
C SER A 136 0.05 34.27 -12.60
N PHE A 137 -0.51 34.77 -11.49
CA PHE A 137 -1.39 35.94 -11.43
C PHE A 137 -0.72 37.10 -10.70
N ASP A 138 -1.19 38.32 -10.93
CA ASP A 138 -0.68 39.50 -10.26
C ASP A 138 -0.94 39.51 -8.76
N ASN A 139 -2.01 38.85 -8.31
CA ASN A 139 -2.33 38.67 -6.91
C ASN A 139 -3.06 37.35 -6.64
N GLU A 140 -2.96 36.88 -5.41
CA GLU A 140 -3.52 35.59 -4.95
C GLU A 140 -5.06 35.53 -5.06
N ARG A 141 -5.76 36.63 -4.75
CA ARG A 141 -7.22 36.67 -4.80
C ARG A 141 -7.74 36.46 -6.23
N GLU A 142 -7.07 37.07 -7.22
CA GLU A 142 -7.40 36.90 -8.64
C GLU A 142 -7.18 35.45 -9.09
N ALA A 143 -6.08 34.81 -8.66
CA ALA A 143 -5.82 33.40 -8.92
C ALA A 143 -6.95 32.52 -8.36
N PHE A 144 -7.40 32.78 -7.14
CA PHE A 144 -8.47 32.06 -6.48
C PHE A 144 -9.83 32.26 -7.17
N ALA A 145 -10.18 33.49 -7.52
CA ALA A 145 -11.41 33.81 -8.23
C ALA A 145 -11.45 33.15 -9.62
N THR A 146 -10.34 33.16 -10.33
CA THR A 146 -10.24 32.50 -11.64
C THR A 146 -10.38 30.99 -11.53
N TYR A 147 -9.76 30.35 -10.52
CA TYR A 147 -9.92 28.92 -10.26
C TYR A 147 -11.36 28.56 -9.90
N ALA A 148 -11.96 29.32 -9.00
CA ALA A 148 -13.34 29.14 -8.56
C ALA A 148 -14.34 29.23 -9.72
N LYS A 149 -14.12 30.13 -10.66
CA LYS A 149 -14.95 30.27 -11.87
C LYS A 149 -14.93 29.02 -12.76
N VAL A 150 -13.77 28.33 -12.84
CA VAL A 150 -13.60 27.13 -13.67
C VAL A 150 -14.05 25.87 -12.93
N MET A 151 -13.88 25.82 -11.61
CA MET A 151 -14.16 24.64 -10.76
C MET A 151 -15.12 24.97 -9.63
N PRO A 152 -16.33 25.54 -9.90
CA PRO A 152 -17.20 26.08 -8.85
C PRO A 152 -17.68 25.04 -7.83
N ASN A 153 -17.87 23.78 -8.26
CA ASN A 153 -18.37 22.69 -7.40
C ASN A 153 -17.28 21.95 -6.62
N ASN A 154 -16.00 22.25 -6.86
CA ASN A 154 -14.87 21.56 -6.22
C ASN A 154 -13.71 22.53 -5.99
N THR A 155 -14.03 23.73 -5.50
CA THR A 155 -13.03 24.76 -5.24
C THR A 155 -12.30 24.46 -3.93
N VAL A 156 -11.06 24.01 -4.02
CA VAL A 156 -10.12 23.89 -2.89
C VAL A 156 -8.94 24.80 -3.16
N LEU A 157 -8.74 25.81 -2.31
CA LEU A 157 -7.76 26.87 -2.51
C LEU A 157 -6.50 26.66 -1.68
N LEU A 158 -5.33 26.74 -2.32
CA LEU A 158 -4.02 26.65 -1.68
C LEU A 158 -3.62 28.02 -1.12
N VAL A 159 -3.71 28.19 0.21
CA VAL A 159 -3.74 29.50 0.87
C VAL A 159 -2.41 29.98 1.44
N ASP A 160 -1.32 29.19 1.27
CA ASP A 160 -0.03 29.47 1.89
C ASP A 160 1.07 29.85 0.89
N THR A 161 0.71 30.37 -0.28
CA THR A 161 1.70 30.83 -1.27
C THR A 161 2.52 32.01 -0.76
N TYR A 162 1.90 32.94 -0.04
CA TYR A 162 2.55 34.16 0.50
C TYR A 162 2.41 34.26 2.02
N SER A 163 1.18 34.45 2.50
CA SER A 163 0.85 34.55 3.91
C SER A 163 -0.43 33.76 4.17
N THR A 164 -0.31 32.68 4.93
CA THR A 164 -1.40 31.72 5.12
C THR A 164 -2.68 32.37 5.63
N LEU A 165 -2.62 33.18 6.69
CA LEU A 165 -3.84 33.81 7.23
C LEU A 165 -4.45 34.83 6.28
N ARG A 166 -3.63 35.54 5.50
CA ARG A 166 -4.14 36.42 4.42
C ARG A 166 -4.74 35.61 3.29
N GLY A 167 -4.14 34.48 2.93
CA GLY A 167 -4.68 33.55 1.95
C GLY A 167 -6.04 32.97 2.37
N VAL A 168 -6.22 32.64 3.66
CA VAL A 168 -7.53 32.25 4.22
C VAL A 168 -8.55 33.38 4.07
N GLN A 169 -8.17 34.63 4.35
CA GLN A 169 -9.03 35.80 4.15
C GLN A 169 -9.45 35.93 2.68
N ASN A 170 -8.49 35.85 1.74
CA ASN A 170 -8.77 35.87 0.30
C ASN A 170 -9.70 34.72 -0.12
N ALA A 171 -9.52 33.52 0.44
CA ALA A 171 -10.37 32.36 0.18
C ALA A 171 -11.81 32.59 0.68
N ILE A 172 -11.99 33.21 1.83
CA ILE A 172 -13.30 33.59 2.38
C ILE A 172 -14.00 34.60 1.46
N GLU A 173 -13.30 35.61 0.94
CA GLU A 173 -13.86 36.57 0.01
C GLU A 173 -14.37 35.91 -1.27
N VAL A 174 -13.53 35.04 -1.88
CA VAL A 174 -13.92 34.26 -3.07
C VAL A 174 -15.05 33.26 -2.74
N GLY A 175 -15.04 32.68 -1.54
CA GLY A 175 -16.11 31.82 -1.04
C GLY A 175 -17.47 32.54 -0.98
N ARG A 176 -17.48 33.81 -0.58
CA ARG A 176 -18.70 34.64 -0.62
C ARG A 176 -19.21 34.87 -2.05
N GLU A 177 -18.28 35.10 -3.00
CA GLU A 177 -18.61 35.26 -4.42
C GLU A 177 -19.18 33.95 -5.00
N LEU A 178 -18.60 32.78 -4.64
CA LEU A 178 -19.11 31.46 -5.02
C LEU A 178 -20.55 31.26 -4.48
N ARG A 179 -20.77 31.59 -3.20
CA ARG A 179 -22.08 31.44 -2.55
C ARG A 179 -23.14 32.28 -3.20
N ALA A 180 -22.83 33.54 -3.61
CA ALA A 180 -23.70 34.39 -4.39
C ALA A 180 -24.10 33.80 -5.75
N GLN A 181 -23.31 32.84 -6.27
CA GLN A 181 -23.56 32.11 -7.52
C GLN A 181 -24.20 30.72 -7.29
N GLY A 182 -24.57 30.39 -6.04
CA GLY A 182 -25.17 29.10 -5.68
C GLY A 182 -24.20 27.95 -5.49
N HIS A 183 -22.91 28.25 -5.27
CA HIS A 183 -21.86 27.27 -5.00
C HIS A 183 -21.26 27.46 -3.62
N GLU A 184 -20.52 26.48 -3.12
CA GLU A 184 -19.83 26.56 -1.82
C GLU A 184 -18.32 26.39 -1.98
N LEU A 185 -17.55 27.03 -1.09
CA LEU A 185 -16.12 26.80 -0.97
C LEU A 185 -15.88 25.41 -0.37
N ALA A 186 -15.45 24.47 -1.19
CA ALA A 186 -15.26 23.08 -0.77
C ALA A 186 -14.14 22.90 0.27
N GLY A 187 -13.05 23.67 0.15
CA GLY A 187 -11.96 23.58 1.10
C GLY A 187 -10.85 24.60 0.89
N ILE A 188 -9.94 24.59 1.85
CA ILE A 188 -8.62 25.23 1.76
C ILE A 188 -7.51 24.19 1.98
N ARG A 189 -6.32 24.46 1.45
CA ARG A 189 -5.16 23.60 1.62
C ARG A 189 -4.01 24.37 2.27
N LEU A 190 -3.43 23.75 3.30
CA LEU A 190 -2.22 24.15 3.99
C LEU A 190 -1.08 23.21 3.62
N ASP A 191 0.03 23.73 3.12
CA ASP A 191 1.19 22.95 2.61
C ASP A 191 2.51 23.32 3.32
N SER A 192 2.50 24.29 4.22
CA SER A 192 3.69 24.79 4.90
C SER A 192 3.41 25.44 6.26
N GLY A 193 4.47 25.73 7.01
CA GLY A 193 4.41 26.39 8.30
C GLY A 193 3.99 25.44 9.45
N ASP A 194 3.59 26.05 10.57
CA ASP A 194 3.04 25.31 11.71
C ASP A 194 1.59 24.89 11.42
N LEU A 195 1.43 23.67 10.90
CA LEU A 195 0.12 23.14 10.48
C LEU A 195 -0.87 23.02 11.65
N ALA A 196 -0.39 22.78 12.88
CA ALA A 196 -1.26 22.70 14.05
C ALA A 196 -1.89 24.07 14.33
N TYR A 197 -1.05 25.08 14.53
CA TYR A 197 -1.49 26.45 14.77
C TYR A 197 -2.31 27.00 13.61
N LEU A 198 -1.80 26.88 12.37
CA LEU A 198 -2.45 27.46 11.20
C LEU A 198 -3.81 26.81 10.89
N SER A 199 -3.98 25.52 11.16
CA SER A 199 -5.28 24.87 10.96
C SER A 199 -6.34 25.33 11.97
N VAL A 200 -5.93 25.58 13.23
CA VAL A 200 -6.81 26.10 14.27
C VAL A 200 -7.24 27.54 13.93
N GLU A 201 -6.31 28.41 13.56
CA GLU A 201 -6.62 29.79 13.17
C GLU A 201 -7.46 29.86 11.90
N ALA A 202 -7.12 29.05 10.88
CA ALA A 202 -7.92 28.98 9.67
C ALA A 202 -9.35 28.50 9.95
N ARG A 203 -9.52 27.50 10.81
CA ARG A 203 -10.86 27.03 11.21
C ARG A 203 -11.65 28.11 11.91
N ARG A 204 -11.03 28.82 12.87
CA ARG A 204 -11.65 29.95 13.55
C ARG A 204 -12.12 31.03 12.55
N MET A 205 -11.24 31.43 11.63
CA MET A 205 -11.55 32.45 10.62
C MET A 205 -12.71 31.99 9.70
N LEU A 206 -12.71 30.75 9.26
CA LEU A 206 -13.77 30.18 8.45
C LEU A 206 -15.12 30.17 9.19
N ASP A 207 -15.13 29.73 10.45
CA ASP A 207 -16.33 29.63 11.27
C ASP A 207 -16.94 31.01 11.57
N GLU A 208 -16.15 32.01 11.94
CA GLU A 208 -16.55 33.38 12.17
C GLU A 208 -17.16 34.04 10.92
N ASN A 209 -16.84 33.54 9.74
CA ASN A 209 -17.34 34.03 8.46
C ASN A 209 -18.45 33.16 7.83
N GLY A 210 -18.96 32.15 8.55
CA GLY A 210 -20.06 31.31 8.10
C GLY A 210 -19.66 30.17 7.15
N PHE A 211 -18.38 29.71 7.21
CA PHE A 211 -17.83 28.63 6.38
C PHE A 211 -17.49 27.38 7.21
N GLN A 212 -18.41 26.95 8.10
CA GLN A 212 -18.24 25.82 9.00
C GLN A 212 -18.05 24.49 8.24
N ASP A 213 -18.65 24.35 7.06
CA ASP A 213 -18.58 23.12 6.25
C ASP A 213 -17.34 23.05 5.35
N THR A 214 -16.63 24.19 5.16
CA THR A 214 -15.39 24.25 4.36
C THR A 214 -14.31 23.38 4.98
N LYS A 215 -13.75 22.44 4.22
CA LYS A 215 -12.75 21.48 4.69
C LYS A 215 -11.35 22.07 4.72
N ILE A 216 -10.54 21.64 5.67
CA ILE A 216 -9.11 21.97 5.76
C ILE A 216 -8.31 20.74 5.38
N LEU A 217 -7.61 20.83 4.26
CA LEU A 217 -6.68 19.82 3.77
C LEU A 217 -5.25 20.20 4.17
N ALA A 218 -4.53 19.31 4.84
CA ALA A 218 -3.11 19.48 5.11
C ALA A 218 -2.27 18.62 4.17
N SER A 219 -1.15 19.15 3.75
CA SER A 219 -0.11 18.47 2.97
C SER A 219 1.27 18.97 3.40
N ASN A 220 2.32 18.52 2.80
CA ASN A 220 3.74 18.71 3.08
C ASN A 220 4.42 17.35 3.30
N ASP A 221 5.58 17.29 3.96
CA ASP A 221 6.31 16.05 4.27
C ASP A 221 5.65 15.26 5.43
N LEU A 222 4.39 14.86 5.22
CA LEU A 222 3.59 14.13 6.19
C LEU A 222 3.87 12.62 6.13
N ASP A 223 3.85 12.02 7.32
CA ASP A 223 3.83 10.58 7.56
C ASP A 223 2.94 10.25 8.77
N GLU A 224 2.84 8.97 9.15
CA GLU A 224 2.05 8.53 10.30
C GLU A 224 2.46 9.22 11.61
N PHE A 225 3.74 9.50 11.80
CA PHE A 225 4.25 10.12 13.04
C PHE A 225 3.88 11.61 13.12
N VAL A 226 4.03 12.33 11.99
CA VAL A 226 3.63 13.74 11.91
C VAL A 226 2.12 13.89 12.04
N VAL A 227 1.34 13.00 11.42
CA VAL A 227 -0.13 12.98 11.54
C VAL A 227 -0.55 12.76 12.99
N ASP A 228 0.02 11.78 13.69
CA ASP A 228 -0.26 11.55 15.11
C ASP A 228 0.08 12.77 15.97
N SER A 229 1.25 13.38 15.73
CA SER A 229 1.68 14.59 16.43
C SER A 229 0.70 15.76 16.23
N LEU A 230 0.28 16.01 15.00
CA LEU A 230 -0.70 17.07 14.69
C LEU A 230 -2.06 16.82 15.35
N GLN A 231 -2.50 15.56 15.42
CA GLN A 231 -3.75 15.20 16.11
C GLN A 231 -3.63 15.40 17.63
N LEU A 232 -2.49 15.07 18.24
CA LEU A 232 -2.25 15.33 19.66
C LEU A 232 -2.26 16.83 19.97
N GLN A 233 -1.83 17.67 19.03
CA GLN A 233 -1.89 19.13 19.10
C GLN A 233 -3.28 19.70 18.76
N GLN A 234 -4.29 18.84 18.56
CA GLN A 234 -5.66 19.22 18.24
C GLN A 234 -5.83 20.02 16.93
N ALA A 235 -4.96 19.76 15.95
CA ALA A 235 -5.03 20.35 14.61
C ALA A 235 -6.40 20.13 13.97
N GLN A 236 -6.95 21.20 13.40
CA GLN A 236 -8.29 21.20 12.77
C GLN A 236 -8.18 20.82 11.28
N ILE A 237 -7.76 19.59 11.01
CA ILE A 237 -7.52 19.07 9.66
C ILE A 237 -8.58 18.02 9.35
N ASP A 238 -9.24 18.12 8.20
CA ASP A 238 -10.31 17.22 7.73
C ASP A 238 -9.80 16.15 6.77
N ALA A 239 -8.73 16.43 6.02
CA ALA A 239 -8.16 15.51 5.03
C ALA A 239 -6.64 15.71 4.89
N TRP A 240 -5.97 14.67 4.41
CA TRP A 240 -4.51 14.61 4.33
C TRP A 240 -4.05 14.34 2.91
N GLY A 241 -3.18 15.21 2.37
CA GLY A 241 -2.51 15.02 1.08
C GLY A 241 -1.07 14.57 1.31
N ILE A 242 -0.76 13.29 1.09
CA ILE A 242 0.53 12.71 1.44
C ILE A 242 1.26 12.24 0.18
N GLY A 243 2.50 12.68 0.02
CA GLY A 243 3.28 12.44 -1.19
C GLY A 243 4.57 11.68 -0.94
N THR A 244 5.67 12.39 -0.76
CA THR A 244 7.04 11.88 -0.74
C THR A 244 7.21 10.66 0.16
N LYS A 245 6.89 10.79 1.42
CA LYS A 245 7.13 9.74 2.42
C LYS A 245 6.29 8.49 2.21
N LEU A 246 5.12 8.63 1.55
CA LEU A 246 4.27 7.52 1.18
C LEU A 246 4.86 6.73 0.00
N VAL A 247 5.05 7.37 -1.16
CA VAL A 247 5.42 6.66 -2.40
C VAL A 247 6.88 6.19 -2.44
N THR A 248 7.70 6.67 -1.53
CA THR A 248 9.09 6.21 -1.36
C THR A 248 9.27 5.26 -0.19
N ALA A 249 8.22 5.03 0.61
CA ALA A 249 8.30 4.32 1.90
C ALA A 249 9.52 4.79 2.72
N TYR A 250 9.64 6.09 2.92
CA TYR A 250 10.85 6.84 3.28
C TYR A 250 11.65 6.22 4.44
N ASP A 251 10.98 5.69 5.44
CA ASP A 251 11.64 5.11 6.62
C ASP A 251 12.23 3.72 6.38
N GLN A 252 11.65 2.98 5.42
CA GLN A 252 12.09 1.67 5.03
C GLN A 252 11.91 1.51 3.52
N PRO A 253 12.86 2.01 2.70
CA PRO A 253 12.69 2.11 1.24
C PRO A 253 12.76 0.76 0.51
N ALA A 254 13.11 -0.32 1.19
CA ALA A 254 13.18 -1.67 0.65
C ALA A 254 12.57 -2.69 1.59
N LEU A 255 11.83 -3.64 1.04
CA LEU A 255 11.37 -4.84 1.73
C LEU A 255 12.29 -6.00 1.38
N ASP A 256 12.79 -6.72 2.39
CA ASP A 256 13.77 -7.82 2.23
C ASP A 256 13.08 -9.16 1.90
N GLY A 257 12.12 -9.15 0.97
CA GLY A 257 11.56 -10.38 0.43
C GLY A 257 12.59 -11.13 -0.40
N VAL A 258 12.61 -12.45 -0.29
CA VAL A 258 13.59 -13.33 -0.94
C VAL A 258 12.90 -14.45 -1.68
N TYR A 259 13.56 -14.97 -2.71
CA TYR A 259 13.13 -16.14 -3.47
C TYR A 259 14.00 -17.32 -3.11
N LYS A 260 13.42 -18.39 -2.59
CA LYS A 260 14.18 -19.55 -2.07
C LYS A 260 13.72 -20.84 -2.70
N MET A 261 14.66 -21.70 -3.07
CA MET A 261 14.36 -23.05 -3.52
C MET A 261 14.05 -23.93 -2.31
N GLY A 262 12.81 -24.37 -2.16
CA GLY A 262 12.38 -25.28 -1.08
C GLY A 262 12.59 -26.76 -1.41
N ALA A 263 12.39 -27.13 -2.68
CA ALA A 263 12.51 -28.51 -3.17
C ALA A 263 12.82 -28.55 -4.67
N ILE A 264 13.41 -29.66 -5.12
CA ILE A 264 13.65 -29.99 -6.55
C ILE A 264 13.38 -31.48 -6.77
N ARG A 265 12.92 -31.85 -7.97
CA ARG A 265 12.82 -33.25 -8.39
C ARG A 265 13.10 -33.41 -9.87
N ASP A 266 13.64 -34.57 -10.24
CA ASP A 266 13.62 -35.04 -11.63
C ASP A 266 12.22 -35.54 -12.01
N PRO A 267 11.85 -35.54 -13.30
CA PRO A 267 10.58 -36.12 -13.74
C PRO A 267 10.41 -37.57 -13.25
N GLY A 268 9.27 -37.85 -12.61
CA GLY A 268 8.92 -39.17 -12.09
C GLY A 268 9.66 -39.60 -10.81
N LYS A 269 10.45 -38.73 -10.18
CA LYS A 269 11.09 -39.00 -8.89
C LYS A 269 10.44 -38.22 -7.76
N ASP A 270 10.81 -38.60 -6.52
CA ASP A 270 10.38 -37.92 -5.30
C ASP A 270 11.04 -36.54 -5.16
N TRP A 271 10.42 -35.68 -4.34
CA TRP A 271 10.94 -34.37 -4.03
C TRP A 271 12.19 -34.46 -3.14
N HIS A 272 13.25 -33.80 -3.55
CA HIS A 272 14.46 -33.57 -2.74
C HIS A 272 14.39 -32.16 -2.15
N TYR A 273 14.24 -32.06 -0.84
CA TYR A 273 14.22 -30.79 -0.14
C TYR A 273 15.58 -30.11 -0.19
N LYS A 274 15.55 -28.79 -0.33
CA LYS A 274 16.76 -27.97 -0.40
C LYS A 274 16.80 -27.02 0.77
N ILE A 275 17.92 -26.97 1.43
CA ILE A 275 18.18 -26.08 2.54
C ILE A 275 19.46 -25.30 2.28
N LYS A 276 19.41 -23.99 2.44
CA LYS A 276 20.60 -23.16 2.51
C LYS A 276 20.96 -22.99 3.98
N ILE A 277 22.10 -23.53 4.36
CA ILE A 277 22.68 -23.32 5.68
C ILE A 277 23.50 -22.03 5.59
N ALA A 278 23.13 -21.02 6.37
CA ALA A 278 23.81 -19.74 6.45
C ALA A 278 24.31 -19.50 7.88
N GLU A 279 25.40 -18.78 8.04
CA GLU A 279 25.91 -18.39 9.36
C GLU A 279 24.93 -17.53 10.16
N GLN A 280 24.07 -16.77 9.44
CA GLN A 280 23.01 -15.97 10.05
C GLN A 280 21.72 -16.78 10.10
N SER A 281 21.16 -16.98 11.29
CA SER A 281 19.94 -17.75 11.53
C SER A 281 18.72 -17.24 10.75
N ASN A 282 18.61 -15.93 10.55
CA ASN A 282 17.53 -15.32 9.78
C ASN A 282 17.60 -15.59 8.26
N LYS A 283 18.70 -16.17 7.77
CA LYS A 283 18.88 -16.56 6.36
C LYS A 283 18.70 -18.06 6.10
N LEU A 284 18.31 -18.82 7.12
CA LEU A 284 17.98 -20.24 6.95
C LEU A 284 16.78 -20.39 6.01
N THR A 285 16.83 -21.41 5.16
CA THR A 285 15.71 -21.79 4.31
C THR A 285 14.89 -22.86 5.02
N THR A 286 13.60 -22.63 5.23
CA THR A 286 12.69 -23.71 5.61
C THR A 286 12.45 -24.56 4.37
N PRO A 287 12.85 -25.85 4.37
CA PRO A 287 12.70 -26.73 3.21
C PRO A 287 11.25 -27.15 3.01
N GLY A 288 10.96 -27.75 1.86
CA GLY A 288 9.67 -28.35 1.57
C GLY A 288 8.75 -27.50 0.69
N ILE A 289 7.57 -28.05 0.40
CA ILE A 289 6.53 -27.39 -0.37
C ILE A 289 5.59 -26.71 0.61
N GLN A 290 5.93 -25.48 0.97
CA GLN A 290 5.30 -24.75 2.08
C GLN A 290 3.90 -24.24 1.77
N GLN A 291 3.06 -24.24 2.79
CA GLN A 291 1.77 -23.58 2.89
C GLN A 291 1.69 -22.82 4.21
N VAL A 292 0.89 -21.78 4.28
CA VAL A 292 0.56 -21.05 5.49
C VAL A 292 -0.89 -21.31 5.85
N ARG A 293 -1.13 -21.79 7.07
CA ARG A 293 -2.48 -21.94 7.63
C ARG A 293 -2.73 -20.92 8.71
N ARG A 294 -3.71 -20.07 8.48
CA ARG A 294 -4.15 -19.04 9.43
C ARG A 294 -5.27 -19.54 10.30
N TYR A 295 -5.06 -19.55 11.60
CA TYR A 295 -6.05 -19.96 12.59
C TYR A 295 -6.81 -18.75 13.13
N ARG A 296 -8.10 -18.95 13.36
CA ARG A 296 -8.97 -17.99 14.06
C ARG A 296 -9.49 -18.57 15.37
N GLN A 297 -9.54 -17.73 16.39
CA GLN A 297 -10.12 -18.07 17.69
C GLN A 297 -10.99 -16.89 18.14
N ASN A 298 -12.23 -17.16 18.53
CA ASN A 298 -13.21 -16.14 18.95
C ASN A 298 -13.39 -15.01 17.91
N GLY A 299 -13.31 -15.34 16.62
CA GLY A 299 -13.43 -14.36 15.53
C GLY A 299 -12.17 -13.56 15.21
N HIS A 300 -11.09 -13.72 15.97
CA HIS A 300 -9.81 -13.04 15.78
C HIS A 300 -8.74 -13.95 15.18
N TYR A 301 -7.77 -13.37 14.48
CA TYR A 301 -6.60 -14.10 14.02
C TYR A 301 -5.75 -14.52 15.22
N ALA A 302 -5.51 -15.82 15.33
CA ALA A 302 -4.85 -16.38 16.48
C ALA A 302 -3.38 -16.71 16.23
N ALA A 303 -3.07 -17.28 15.06
CA ALA A 303 -1.72 -17.64 14.66
C ALA A 303 -1.66 -18.08 13.20
N ASP A 304 -0.47 -18.03 12.61
CA ASP A 304 -0.16 -18.55 11.29
C ASP A 304 0.83 -19.71 11.42
N MET A 305 0.50 -20.85 10.85
CA MET A 305 1.33 -22.04 10.83
C MET A 305 1.89 -22.31 9.44
N ILE A 306 3.21 -22.41 9.33
CA ILE A 306 3.88 -22.85 8.12
C ILE A 306 4.03 -24.37 8.19
N TYR A 307 3.60 -25.08 7.15
CA TYR A 307 3.72 -26.53 7.06
C TYR A 307 4.06 -26.99 5.65
N ASP A 308 4.58 -28.21 5.55
CA ASP A 308 4.87 -28.87 4.26
C ASP A 308 3.63 -29.62 3.77
N VAL A 309 3.18 -29.27 2.56
CA VAL A 309 1.98 -29.88 1.95
C VAL A 309 2.17 -31.38 1.69
N GLN A 310 3.40 -31.83 1.43
CA GLN A 310 3.69 -33.27 1.15
C GLN A 310 3.64 -34.12 2.43
N GLN A 311 4.08 -33.58 3.54
CA GLN A 311 4.04 -34.28 4.83
C GLN A 311 2.68 -34.15 5.50
N GLY A 312 2.00 -33.01 5.29
CA GLY A 312 0.78 -32.70 6.02
C GLY A 312 1.04 -32.57 7.53
N PHE A 313 -0.02 -32.63 8.30
CA PHE A 313 0.01 -32.72 9.76
C PHE A 313 -1.31 -33.27 10.27
N GLU A 314 -1.29 -33.85 11.48
CA GLU A 314 -2.49 -34.34 12.14
C GLU A 314 -3.07 -33.26 13.07
N ILE A 315 -4.38 -33.26 13.26
CA ILE A 315 -5.08 -32.41 14.23
C ILE A 315 -5.60 -33.30 15.34
N PRO A 316 -5.45 -32.95 16.62
CA PRO A 316 -4.89 -31.70 17.16
C PRO A 316 -3.38 -31.56 16.96
N CYS A 317 -2.89 -30.32 16.81
CA CYS A 317 -1.49 -30.07 16.61
C CYS A 317 -0.94 -28.98 17.55
N THR A 318 0.37 -29.06 17.80
CA THR A 318 1.09 -28.03 18.55
C THR A 318 2.03 -27.29 17.60
N MET A 319 1.82 -25.99 17.46
CA MET A 319 2.69 -25.11 16.72
C MET A 319 3.81 -24.61 17.62
N VAL A 320 5.01 -24.56 17.09
CA VAL A 320 6.22 -24.15 17.80
C VAL A 320 6.88 -23.02 17.03
N ASP A 321 7.30 -21.96 17.73
CA ASP A 321 8.09 -20.89 17.13
C ASP A 321 9.50 -21.41 16.82
N PRO A 322 9.96 -21.40 15.55
CA PRO A 322 11.26 -21.95 15.17
C PRO A 322 12.44 -21.17 15.75
N PHE A 323 12.25 -19.96 16.21
CA PHE A 323 13.30 -19.11 16.82
C PHE A 323 13.25 -19.14 18.36
N ASP A 324 12.13 -19.55 18.94
CA ASP A 324 11.95 -19.69 20.39
C ASP A 324 11.04 -20.89 20.68
N ILE A 325 11.63 -22.03 20.83
CA ILE A 325 10.93 -23.32 21.07
C ILE A 325 10.10 -23.32 22.36
N THR A 326 10.29 -22.37 23.25
CA THR A 326 9.47 -22.23 24.46
C THR A 326 8.11 -21.62 24.16
N ARG A 327 7.97 -20.93 23.01
CA ARG A 327 6.71 -20.42 22.52
C ARG A 327 5.99 -21.49 21.73
N GLN A 328 4.95 -22.02 22.34
CA GLN A 328 4.13 -23.08 21.76
C GLN A 328 2.65 -22.71 21.85
N ARG A 329 1.89 -23.15 20.85
CA ARG A 329 0.44 -23.01 20.85
C ARG A 329 -0.22 -24.29 20.36
N HIS A 330 -1.20 -24.75 21.12
CA HIS A 330 -1.96 -25.95 20.80
C HIS A 330 -3.29 -25.58 20.11
N PHE A 331 -3.64 -26.30 19.05
CA PHE A 331 -4.88 -26.13 18.29
C PHE A 331 -5.66 -27.44 18.27
N GLU A 332 -6.92 -27.34 18.68
CA GLU A 332 -7.88 -28.44 18.63
C GLU A 332 -8.46 -28.62 17.22
N SER A 333 -9.09 -29.78 16.99
CA SER A 333 -9.71 -30.14 15.71
C SER A 333 -10.82 -29.18 15.25
N GLU A 334 -11.46 -28.45 16.15
CA GLU A 334 -12.56 -27.52 15.88
C GLU A 334 -12.08 -26.07 15.56
N ALA A 335 -10.78 -25.81 15.56
CA ALA A 335 -10.27 -24.49 15.25
C ALA A 335 -10.64 -24.06 13.82
N ASN A 336 -11.21 -22.86 13.68
CA ASN A 336 -11.48 -22.28 12.37
C ASN A 336 -10.16 -21.82 11.72
N TRP A 337 -9.93 -22.22 10.48
CA TRP A 337 -8.69 -21.95 9.77
C TRP A 337 -8.91 -21.75 8.27
N GLU A 338 -7.93 -21.13 7.62
CA GLU A 338 -7.82 -20.98 6.17
C GLU A 338 -6.37 -21.14 5.72
N ASP A 339 -6.15 -21.82 4.59
CA ASP A 339 -4.83 -21.86 3.94
C ASP A 339 -4.67 -20.61 3.06
N LEU A 340 -3.56 -19.90 3.26
CA LEU A 340 -3.35 -18.59 2.62
C LEU A 340 -2.89 -18.67 1.17
N LEU A 341 -2.03 -19.64 0.81
CA LEU A 341 -1.56 -19.79 -0.56
C LEU A 341 -2.66 -20.45 -1.42
N GLN A 342 -3.30 -19.64 -2.24
CA GLN A 342 -4.38 -20.04 -3.13
C GLN A 342 -3.88 -20.19 -4.57
N PRO A 343 -4.43 -21.12 -5.39
CA PRO A 343 -4.05 -21.28 -6.78
C PRO A 343 -4.34 -20.02 -7.60
N VAL A 344 -3.34 -19.49 -8.31
CA VAL A 344 -3.47 -18.34 -9.22
C VAL A 344 -3.22 -18.77 -10.67
N PHE A 345 -2.17 -19.57 -10.89
CA PHE A 345 -1.87 -20.16 -12.19
C PHE A 345 -1.73 -21.68 -12.08
N ARG A 346 -2.17 -22.39 -13.11
CA ARG A 346 -1.90 -23.81 -13.35
C ARG A 346 -1.50 -24.00 -14.80
N GLN A 347 -0.36 -24.66 -15.00
CA GLN A 347 0.22 -24.85 -16.34
C GLN A 347 0.32 -23.52 -17.12
N GLY A 348 0.77 -22.46 -16.46
CA GLY A 348 0.92 -21.13 -17.03
C GLY A 348 -0.39 -20.36 -17.32
N LYS A 349 -1.55 -20.93 -17.02
CA LYS A 349 -2.88 -20.30 -17.26
C LYS A 349 -3.49 -19.86 -15.95
N ALA A 350 -4.07 -18.65 -15.94
CA ALA A 350 -4.82 -18.17 -14.78
C ALA A 350 -6.03 -19.08 -14.50
N VAL A 351 -6.24 -19.46 -13.23
CA VAL A 351 -7.30 -20.37 -12.81
C VAL A 351 -8.40 -19.68 -12.01
N GLN A 352 -8.25 -18.39 -11.75
CA GLN A 352 -9.27 -17.58 -11.09
C GLN A 352 -9.32 -16.18 -11.72
N GLU A 353 -10.49 -15.55 -11.64
CA GLU A 353 -10.61 -14.13 -11.97
C GLU A 353 -9.92 -13.27 -10.91
N LEU A 354 -9.26 -12.22 -11.36
CA LEU A 354 -8.65 -11.26 -10.44
C LEU A 354 -9.74 -10.45 -9.73
N PRO A 355 -9.66 -10.30 -8.40
CA PRO A 355 -10.62 -9.48 -7.68
C PRO A 355 -10.52 -8.02 -8.10
N SER A 356 -11.63 -7.28 -7.96
CA SER A 356 -11.61 -5.84 -8.21
C SER A 356 -10.70 -5.12 -7.22
N LEU A 357 -10.12 -3.99 -7.63
CA LEU A 357 -9.26 -3.21 -6.74
C LEU A 357 -10.00 -2.74 -5.47
N ASN A 358 -11.30 -2.47 -5.59
CA ASN A 358 -12.15 -2.11 -4.45
C ASN A 358 -12.29 -3.27 -3.45
N SER A 359 -12.51 -4.50 -3.92
CA SER A 359 -12.62 -5.65 -3.02
C SER A 359 -11.30 -6.00 -2.34
N ILE A 360 -10.16 -5.77 -3.02
CA ILE A 360 -8.82 -5.90 -2.40
C ILE A 360 -8.66 -4.86 -1.30
N ARG A 361 -9.00 -3.61 -1.56
CA ARG A 361 -8.94 -2.51 -0.59
C ARG A 361 -9.85 -2.76 0.63
N GLU A 362 -11.08 -3.21 0.41
CA GLU A 362 -12.01 -3.58 1.48
C GLU A 362 -11.43 -4.67 2.39
N ARG A 363 -10.80 -5.69 1.81
CA ARG A 363 -10.11 -6.74 2.56
C ARG A 363 -9.02 -6.17 3.46
N VAL A 364 -8.17 -5.29 2.94
CA VAL A 364 -7.12 -4.61 3.74
C VAL A 364 -7.74 -3.83 4.89
N CYS A 365 -8.74 -2.99 4.60
CA CYS A 365 -9.37 -2.14 5.61
C CYS A 365 -10.03 -2.95 6.73
N LEU A 366 -10.65 -4.09 6.41
CA LEU A 366 -11.20 -5.01 7.40
C LEU A 366 -10.10 -5.66 8.26
N LEU A 367 -8.97 -6.01 7.64
CA LEU A 367 -7.91 -6.76 8.31
C LEU A 367 -7.11 -5.89 9.28
N TYR A 368 -6.74 -4.66 8.92
CA TYR A 368 -5.95 -3.83 9.83
C TYR A 368 -6.79 -3.15 10.93
N THR A 369 -8.12 -3.18 10.83
CA THR A 369 -9.02 -2.78 11.92
C THR A 369 -9.33 -3.93 12.88
N SER A 370 -8.94 -5.16 12.55
CA SER A 370 -9.08 -6.32 13.42
C SER A 370 -7.88 -6.42 14.39
N PRO A 371 -8.08 -6.80 15.66
CA PRO A 371 -6.98 -6.99 16.60
C PRO A 371 -5.94 -7.98 16.06
N SER A 372 -4.66 -7.59 16.10
CA SER A 372 -3.58 -8.46 15.65
C SER A 372 -3.25 -9.51 16.71
N PRO A 373 -2.68 -10.68 16.33
CA PRO A 373 -2.18 -11.67 17.31
C PRO A 373 -1.14 -11.09 18.28
N ARG A 374 -0.40 -10.03 17.87
CA ARG A 374 0.56 -9.34 18.76
C ARG A 374 -0.12 -8.49 19.83
N ASP A 375 -1.29 -7.93 19.55
CA ASP A 375 -2.05 -7.14 20.53
C ASP A 375 -2.66 -8.03 21.61
N LEU A 376 -3.00 -9.27 21.26
CA LEU A 376 -3.47 -10.29 22.19
C LEU A 376 -2.36 -10.90 23.09
N MET A 377 -1.09 -10.74 22.70
CA MET A 377 0.06 -11.18 23.53
C MET A 377 0.55 -10.10 24.50
N ARG A 378 0.03 -8.88 24.44
CA ARG A 378 0.33 -7.78 25.38
C ARG A 378 -0.67 -7.64 26.52
N SER A 379 -1.78 -8.37 26.47
CA SER A 379 -2.74 -8.53 27.56
C SER A 379 -2.51 -9.87 28.25
#